data_53df6b1a4c4ba048235e13a8f9d43d2b
#
_entry.id   53df6b1a4c4ba048235e13a8f9d43d2b
#
_cell.length_a   1.000
_cell.length_b   1.000
_cell.length_c   1.000
_cell.angle_alpha   90.00
_cell.angle_beta   90.00
_cell.angle_gamma   90.00
#
_symmetry.space_group_name_H-M   'P 1'
#
loop_
_entity.id
_entity.type
_entity.pdbx_description
1 polymer ?
#
loop_
_entity_poly.entity_id
_entity_poly.type
_entity_poly.pdbx_seq_one_letter_code
_entity_poly.pdbx_strand_id
1 'polypeptide(L)'
;FEPSLLPYKNNIIAFIRTHYNNEYGYTSISYSKDKGKTFSKPASTNIKGYPLNPLILNNKKILLTYGYRLKPYGIRAKILDKIENKNIIENINNSKELIIEDKIKNADCGYPSCINDGNNIICVYYGCKEKSNTRKIYLKRFILN
;
A
#
# COMPACT_ATOMS: atom_id res chain seq x y z
N PHE A 1 11.40 0.53 7.91
CA PHE A 1 11.26 -0.93 7.82
C PHE A 1 10.49 -1.32 6.58
N GLU A 2 10.72 -2.53 6.03
CA GLU A 2 9.91 -3.18 4.97
C GLU A 2 9.60 -2.25 3.78
N PRO A 3 10.62 -1.73 3.07
CA PRO A 3 10.37 -0.86 1.93
C PRO A 3 9.81 -1.63 0.76
N SER A 4 8.83 -1.02 0.07
CA SER A 4 8.36 -1.48 -1.24
C SER A 4 8.82 -0.49 -2.30
N LEU A 5 9.24 -0.99 -3.44
CA LEU A 5 9.77 -0.16 -4.52
C LEU A 5 8.79 -0.14 -5.70
N LEU A 6 8.63 1.02 -6.29
CA LEU A 6 7.91 1.22 -7.54
C LEU A 6 8.83 1.90 -8.55
N PRO A 7 9.33 1.18 -9.57
CA PRO A 7 9.91 1.82 -10.74
C PRO A 7 8.83 2.61 -11.49
N TYR A 8 9.03 3.92 -11.64
CA TYR A 8 8.07 4.78 -12.32
C TYR A 8 8.78 5.80 -13.19
N LYS A 9 8.60 5.72 -14.51
CA LYS A 9 9.38 6.47 -15.49
C LYS A 9 10.89 6.23 -15.25
N ASN A 10 11.66 7.29 -15.11
CA ASN A 10 13.11 7.21 -14.85
C ASN A 10 13.48 7.25 -13.36
N ASN A 11 12.50 7.14 -12.47
CA ASN A 11 12.68 7.23 -11.03
C ASN A 11 12.34 5.90 -10.34
N ILE A 12 12.81 5.74 -9.12
CA ILE A 12 12.35 4.70 -8.21
C ILE A 12 11.70 5.39 -7.01
N ILE A 13 10.50 4.98 -6.67
CA ILE A 13 9.79 5.45 -5.49
C ILE A 13 9.84 4.36 -4.44
N ALA A 14 10.34 4.68 -3.25
CA ALA A 14 10.33 3.79 -2.11
C ALA A 14 9.21 4.19 -1.15
N PHE A 15 8.35 3.22 -0.82
CA PHE A 15 7.32 3.33 0.22
C PHE A 15 7.86 2.64 1.47
N ILE A 16 7.97 3.36 2.56
CA ILE A 16 8.73 2.95 3.73
C ILE A 16 7.79 2.88 4.93
N ARG A 17 7.70 1.71 5.55
CA ARG A 17 7.04 1.58 6.85
C ARG A 17 7.82 2.34 7.90
N THR A 18 7.14 3.17 8.68
CA THR A 18 7.73 3.88 9.81
C THR A 18 7.08 3.50 11.13
N HIS A 19 7.89 3.48 12.16
CA HIS A 19 7.45 3.40 13.55
C HIS A 19 8.09 4.55 14.32
N TYR A 20 7.34 5.15 15.21
CA TYR A 20 7.84 6.19 16.09
C TYR A 20 7.45 5.83 17.52
N ASN A 21 8.43 5.73 18.42
CA ASN A 21 8.23 5.35 19.82
C ASN A 21 7.36 4.09 20.02
N ASN A 22 7.62 3.05 19.23
CA ASN A 22 6.84 1.80 19.18
C ASN A 22 5.38 1.95 18.71
N GLU A 23 4.98 3.13 18.29
CA GLU A 23 3.68 3.35 17.67
C GLU A 23 3.74 3.23 16.15
N TYR A 24 2.60 2.89 15.56
CA TYR A 24 2.43 2.82 14.12
C TYR A 24 2.50 4.20 13.49
N GLY A 25 3.60 4.47 12.79
CA GLY A 25 3.79 5.70 12.03
C GLY A 25 3.03 5.72 10.70
N TYR A 26 3.05 6.85 10.03
CA TYR A 26 2.56 6.96 8.67
C TYR A 26 3.57 6.41 7.68
N THR A 27 3.12 5.79 6.58
CA THR A 27 4.00 5.42 5.46
C THR A 27 4.73 6.66 4.97
N SER A 28 6.05 6.57 4.88
CA SER A 28 6.90 7.61 4.27
C SER A 28 7.31 7.20 2.86
N ILE A 29 7.59 8.18 2.03
CA ILE A 29 8.10 7.98 0.68
C ILE A 29 9.43 8.66 0.47
N SER A 30 10.25 8.06 -0.36
CA SER A 30 11.54 8.59 -0.79
C SER A 30 11.76 8.29 -2.27
N TYR A 31 12.58 9.08 -2.94
CA TYR A 31 12.81 8.98 -4.38
C TYR A 31 14.27 8.79 -4.71
N SER A 32 14.50 7.96 -5.72
CA SER A 32 15.77 7.90 -6.43
C SER A 32 15.59 8.40 -7.86
N LYS A 33 16.49 9.26 -8.30
CA LYS A 33 16.58 9.77 -9.69
C LYS A 33 17.79 9.22 -10.43
N ASP A 34 18.57 8.37 -9.81
CA ASP A 34 19.87 7.84 -10.27
C ASP A 34 19.88 6.30 -10.26
N LYS A 35 18.73 5.69 -10.55
CA LYS A 35 18.56 4.23 -10.64
C LYS A 35 18.85 3.50 -9.31
N GLY A 36 18.52 4.12 -8.18
CA GLY A 36 18.63 3.52 -6.86
C GLY A 36 19.97 3.73 -6.14
N LYS A 37 20.88 4.53 -6.71
CA LYS A 37 22.17 4.81 -6.08
C LYS A 37 22.01 5.70 -4.85
N THR A 38 21.15 6.71 -4.95
CA THR A 38 20.81 7.61 -3.83
C THR A 38 19.30 7.80 -3.73
N PHE A 39 18.83 8.15 -2.54
CA PHE A 39 17.42 8.44 -2.26
C PHE A 39 17.29 9.79 -1.54
N SER A 40 16.19 10.49 -1.82
CA SER A 40 15.85 11.73 -1.15
C SER A 40 15.59 11.51 0.35
N LYS A 41 15.59 12.58 1.14
CA LYS A 41 15.05 12.51 2.51
C LYS A 41 13.61 12.01 2.47
N PRO A 42 13.25 11.02 3.30
CA PRO A 42 11.88 10.53 3.37
C PRO A 42 10.90 11.62 3.81
N ALA A 43 9.72 11.62 3.21
CA ALA A 43 8.62 12.50 3.57
C ALA A 43 7.36 11.69 3.87
N SER A 44 6.63 12.07 4.91
CA SER A 44 5.47 11.34 5.42
C SER A 44 4.23 11.57 4.56
N THR A 45 3.42 10.53 4.40
CA THR A 45 2.07 10.59 3.82
C THR A 45 1.01 10.53 4.92
N ASN A 46 -0.28 10.56 4.55
CA ASN A 46 -1.37 10.31 5.49
C ASN A 46 -1.80 8.82 5.57
N ILE A 47 -1.07 7.90 4.92
CA ILE A 47 -1.36 6.46 5.00
C ILE A 47 -0.85 5.91 6.33
N LYS A 48 -1.77 5.52 7.20
CA LYS A 48 -1.47 4.80 8.44
C LYS A 48 -1.69 3.31 8.24
N GLY A 49 -0.85 2.70 7.38
CA GLY A 49 -0.98 1.28 7.00
C GLY A 49 0.30 0.75 6.37
N TYR A 50 0.57 -0.53 6.56
CA TYR A 50 1.79 -1.19 6.09
C TYR A 50 1.74 -2.72 6.24
N PRO A 51 2.70 -3.44 5.58
CA PRO A 51 3.51 -2.89 4.51
C PRO A 51 2.63 -2.45 3.34
N LEU A 52 3.16 -1.57 2.51
CA LEU A 52 2.47 -1.07 1.32
C LEU A 52 2.93 -1.84 0.09
N ASN A 53 2.00 -2.21 -0.79
CA ASN A 53 2.28 -2.81 -2.10
C ASN A 53 1.77 -1.87 -3.20
N PRO A 54 2.67 -1.28 -4.01
CA PRO A 54 2.29 -0.47 -5.16
C PRO A 54 2.11 -1.36 -6.41
N LEU A 55 1.06 -1.11 -7.20
CA LEU A 55 0.80 -1.75 -8.47
C LEU A 55 0.44 -0.72 -9.54
N ILE A 56 1.13 -0.73 -10.68
CA ILE A 56 0.73 0.04 -11.85
C ILE A 56 -0.42 -0.72 -12.54
N LEU A 57 -1.55 -0.05 -12.67
CA LEU A 57 -2.74 -0.58 -13.32
C LEU A 57 -2.64 -0.49 -14.86
N ASN A 58 -3.44 -1.28 -15.58
CA ASN A 58 -3.49 -1.26 -17.04
C ASN A 58 -3.83 0.13 -17.62
N ASN A 59 -4.62 0.92 -16.91
CA ASN A 59 -4.95 2.31 -17.26
C ASN A 59 -3.89 3.34 -16.81
N LYS A 60 -2.70 2.87 -16.41
CA LYS A 60 -1.56 3.67 -15.92
C LYS A 60 -1.79 4.41 -14.60
N LYS A 61 -2.91 4.20 -13.92
CA LYS A 61 -3.12 4.61 -12.53
C LYS A 61 -2.27 3.71 -11.60
N ILE A 62 -2.07 4.15 -10.37
CA ILE A 62 -1.32 3.39 -9.39
C ILE A 62 -2.22 3.03 -8.22
N LEU A 63 -2.32 1.75 -7.96
CA LEU A 63 -2.98 1.21 -6.79
C LEU A 63 -1.94 1.04 -5.67
N LEU A 64 -2.20 1.67 -4.54
CA LEU A 64 -1.42 1.51 -3.31
C LEU A 64 -2.24 0.68 -2.33
N THR A 65 -1.93 -0.59 -2.15
CA THR A 65 -2.60 -1.45 -1.16
C THR A 65 -1.76 -1.58 0.09
N TYR A 66 -2.39 -1.69 1.25
CA TYR A 66 -1.69 -1.78 2.53
C TYR A 66 -2.51 -2.51 3.60
N GLY A 67 -1.80 -3.14 4.53
CA GLY A 67 -2.40 -3.69 5.74
C GLY A 67 -2.84 -2.56 6.68
N TYR A 68 -4.10 -2.58 7.09
CA TYR A 68 -4.66 -1.62 8.04
C TYR A 68 -4.82 -2.28 9.40
N ARG A 69 -3.94 -1.91 10.33
CA ARG A 69 -3.82 -2.54 11.65
C ARG A 69 -4.49 -1.74 12.78
N LEU A 70 -5.41 -0.84 12.41
CA LEU A 70 -6.33 -0.17 13.32
C LEU A 70 -7.74 -0.76 13.13
N LYS A 71 -8.63 -0.55 14.08
CA LYS A 71 -10.03 -1.01 13.93
C LYS A 71 -10.80 -0.12 12.93
N PRO A 72 -11.61 -0.73 12.06
CA PRO A 72 -11.73 -2.16 11.76
C PRO A 72 -10.52 -2.67 10.95
N TYR A 73 -9.89 -3.74 11.46
CA TYR A 73 -8.68 -4.31 10.86
C TYR A 73 -8.93 -4.86 9.46
N GLY A 74 -7.92 -4.76 8.58
CA GLY A 74 -8.10 -5.30 7.24
C GLY A 74 -7.07 -4.83 6.22
N ILE A 75 -7.53 -4.74 4.98
CA ILE A 75 -6.75 -4.25 3.85
C ILE A 75 -7.43 -3.03 3.29
N ARG A 76 -6.64 -1.98 3.04
CA ARG A 76 -7.08 -0.73 2.43
C ARG A 76 -6.29 -0.46 1.17
N ALA A 77 -6.80 0.46 0.36
CA ALA A 77 -6.09 0.94 -0.81
C ALA A 77 -6.35 2.42 -1.07
N LYS A 78 -5.46 3.03 -1.85
CA LYS A 78 -5.66 4.33 -2.50
C LYS A 78 -5.32 4.20 -3.97
N ILE A 79 -5.99 4.99 -4.82
CA ILE A 79 -5.72 5.05 -6.25
C ILE A 79 -5.19 6.43 -6.58
N LEU A 80 -4.05 6.45 -7.27
CA LEU A 80 -3.45 7.67 -7.79
C LEU A 80 -3.64 7.72 -9.31
N ASP A 81 -4.12 8.82 -9.83
CA ASP A 81 -4.35 8.97 -11.27
C ASP A 81 -3.04 8.99 -12.07
N LYS A 82 -2.07 9.77 -11.65
CA LYS A 82 -0.70 9.79 -12.20
C LYS A 82 0.25 10.37 -11.16
N ILE A 83 1.47 9.86 -11.15
CA ILE A 83 2.54 10.51 -10.39
C ILE A 83 3.20 11.53 -11.32
N GLU A 84 2.81 12.77 -11.21
CA GLU A 84 3.57 13.88 -11.77
C GLU A 84 4.55 14.38 -10.71
N ASN A 85 5.81 14.53 -11.11
CA ASN A 85 7.03 14.54 -10.28
C ASN A 85 7.10 15.52 -9.08
N LYS A 86 6.10 16.34 -8.80
CA LYS A 86 6.18 17.34 -7.72
C LYS A 86 5.20 17.12 -6.57
N ASN A 87 4.14 16.33 -6.74
CA ASN A 87 3.04 16.29 -5.77
C ASN A 87 2.52 14.89 -5.42
N ILE A 88 3.36 13.84 -5.42
CA ILE A 88 2.86 12.50 -5.07
C ILE A 88 2.30 12.43 -3.64
N ILE A 89 2.91 13.14 -2.69
CA ILE A 89 2.42 13.16 -1.30
C ILE A 89 1.04 13.80 -1.25
N GLU A 90 0.86 14.92 -1.93
CA GLU A 90 -0.43 15.59 -2.04
C GLU A 90 -1.48 14.69 -2.73
N ASN A 91 -1.11 14.04 -3.84
CA ASN A 91 -1.98 13.09 -4.52
C ASN A 91 -2.37 11.91 -3.62
N ILE A 92 -1.42 11.36 -2.86
CA ILE A 92 -1.70 10.31 -1.87
C ILE A 92 -2.65 10.84 -0.79
N ASN A 93 -2.36 12.01 -0.25
CA ASN A 93 -3.12 12.58 0.85
C ASN A 93 -4.56 12.94 0.45
N ASN A 94 -4.76 13.41 -0.78
CA ASN A 94 -6.07 13.78 -1.32
C ASN A 94 -6.85 12.58 -1.90
N SER A 95 -6.19 11.44 -2.15
CA SER A 95 -6.86 10.26 -2.66
C SER A 95 -7.76 9.62 -1.61
N LYS A 96 -8.98 9.24 -2.03
CA LYS A 96 -9.93 8.53 -1.18
C LYS A 96 -9.40 7.14 -0.81
N GLU A 97 -9.54 6.78 0.45
CA GLU A 97 -9.25 5.42 0.91
C GLU A 97 -10.38 4.46 0.48
N LEU A 98 -9.99 3.31 -0.04
CA LEU A 98 -10.85 2.21 -0.44
C LEU A 98 -10.71 1.05 0.55
N ILE A 99 -11.82 0.43 0.87
CA ILE A 99 -11.85 -0.76 1.73
C ILE A 99 -11.81 -2.00 0.84
N ILE A 100 -10.70 -2.73 0.88
CA ILE A 100 -10.58 -4.04 0.24
C ILE A 100 -11.13 -5.13 1.15
N GLU A 101 -10.78 -5.07 2.43
CA GLU A 101 -11.23 -6.02 3.45
C GLU A 101 -11.31 -5.32 4.81
N ASP A 102 -12.36 -5.58 5.59
CA ASP A 102 -12.58 -5.01 6.93
C ASP A 102 -13.07 -6.03 7.97
N LYS A 103 -13.09 -7.33 7.59
CA LYS A 103 -13.57 -8.43 8.44
C LYS A 103 -12.43 -9.24 9.07
N ILE A 104 -11.30 -8.59 9.31
CA ILE A 104 -10.17 -9.21 10.00
C ILE A 104 -10.33 -9.02 11.52
N LYS A 105 -10.06 -10.08 12.27
CA LYS A 105 -10.33 -10.15 13.71
C LYS A 105 -9.35 -9.35 14.58
N ASN A 106 -8.11 -9.24 14.14
CA ASN A 106 -7.04 -8.61 14.94
C ASN A 106 -6.01 -7.88 14.07
N ALA A 107 -5.11 -7.14 14.70
CA ALA A 107 -4.10 -6.34 14.03
C ALA A 107 -3.00 -7.16 13.32
N ASP A 108 -2.91 -8.46 13.59
CA ASP A 108 -1.96 -9.34 12.91
C ASP A 108 -2.51 -9.77 11.54
N CYS A 109 -2.44 -8.84 10.62
CA CYS A 109 -2.90 -8.96 9.24
C CYS A 109 -2.11 -8.04 8.32
N GLY A 110 -2.25 -8.23 7.02
CA GLY A 110 -1.68 -7.33 6.03
C GLY A 110 -0.87 -8.04 4.95
N TYR A 111 0.25 -7.45 4.58
CA TYR A 111 1.12 -7.89 3.50
C TYR A 111 0.36 -8.13 2.18
N PRO A 112 -0.48 -7.16 1.75
CA PRO A 112 -1.16 -7.33 0.48
C PRO A 112 -0.13 -7.41 -0.65
N SER A 113 -0.38 -8.30 -1.60
CA SER A 113 0.34 -8.38 -2.87
C SER A 113 -0.69 -8.47 -3.98
N CYS A 114 -0.62 -7.55 -4.93
CA CYS A 114 -1.62 -7.40 -5.97
C CYS A 114 -1.01 -7.54 -7.37
N ILE A 115 -1.79 -8.12 -8.28
CA ILE A 115 -1.47 -8.19 -9.70
C ILE A 115 -2.67 -7.79 -10.56
N ASN A 116 -2.40 -7.33 -11.78
CA ASN A 116 -3.43 -7.20 -12.82
C ASN A 116 -3.78 -8.58 -13.38
N ASP A 117 -5.07 -8.85 -13.57
CA ASP A 117 -5.62 -10.05 -14.19
C ASP A 117 -6.74 -9.62 -15.17
N GLY A 118 -6.35 -9.24 -16.37
CA GLY A 118 -7.25 -8.59 -17.33
C GLY A 118 -7.82 -7.29 -16.77
N ASN A 119 -9.14 -7.21 -16.64
CA ASN A 119 -9.84 -6.08 -16.04
C ASN A 119 -9.98 -6.22 -14.52
N ASN A 120 -9.53 -7.33 -13.94
CA ASN A 120 -9.59 -7.57 -12.52
C ASN A 120 -8.25 -7.27 -11.86
N ILE A 121 -8.29 -7.13 -10.55
CA ILE A 121 -7.13 -7.15 -9.68
C ILE A 121 -7.27 -8.36 -8.77
N ILE A 122 -6.23 -9.15 -8.69
CA ILE A 122 -6.10 -10.21 -7.70
C ILE A 122 -5.21 -9.69 -6.59
N CYS A 123 -5.70 -9.75 -5.36
CA CYS A 123 -4.98 -9.37 -4.16
C CYS A 123 -4.93 -10.55 -3.20
N VAL A 124 -3.74 -10.95 -2.80
CA VAL A 124 -3.52 -11.92 -1.72
C VAL A 124 -3.05 -11.18 -0.48
N TYR A 125 -3.46 -11.62 0.68
CA TYR A 125 -3.09 -11.06 1.98
C TYR A 125 -3.26 -12.10 3.08
N TYR A 126 -2.68 -11.88 4.25
CA TYR A 126 -2.90 -12.76 5.39
C TYR A 126 -3.72 -12.08 6.49
N GLY A 127 -4.35 -12.90 7.32
CA GLY A 127 -5.11 -12.44 8.48
C GLY A 127 -5.85 -13.59 9.16
N CYS A 128 -6.72 -13.22 10.09
CA CYS A 128 -7.61 -14.14 10.79
C CYS A 128 -9.04 -13.62 10.73
N LYS A 129 -9.97 -14.36 10.13
CA LYS A 129 -11.39 -14.00 10.01
C LYS A 129 -12.30 -14.80 10.94
N GLU A 130 -11.87 -16.00 11.31
CA GLU A 130 -12.65 -16.95 12.08
C GLU A 130 -12.44 -16.78 13.59
N LYS A 131 -13.23 -17.48 14.38
CA LYS A 131 -13.08 -17.55 15.85
C LYS A 131 -11.75 -18.16 16.27
N SER A 132 -11.13 -18.98 15.42
CA SER A 132 -9.78 -19.52 15.64
C SER A 132 -8.73 -18.40 15.53
N ASN A 133 -7.64 -18.55 16.25
CA ASN A 133 -6.50 -17.63 16.12
C ASN A 133 -5.55 -18.00 14.97
N THR A 134 -5.96 -18.93 14.09
CA THR A 134 -5.15 -19.38 12.96
C THR A 134 -5.14 -18.31 11.87
N ARG A 135 -3.93 -17.90 11.45
CA ARG A 135 -3.75 -17.01 10.30
C ARG A 135 -3.86 -17.84 9.03
N LYS A 136 -4.56 -17.28 8.06
CA LYS A 136 -4.72 -17.86 6.73
C LYS A 136 -4.35 -16.85 5.68
N ILE A 137 -3.98 -17.34 4.50
CA ILE A 137 -3.83 -16.52 3.31
C ILE A 137 -5.19 -16.46 2.63
N TYR A 138 -5.60 -15.25 2.30
CA TYR A 138 -6.83 -14.97 1.58
C TYR A 138 -6.53 -14.39 0.22
N LEU A 139 -7.39 -14.70 -0.73
CA LEU A 139 -7.38 -14.11 -2.06
C LEU A 139 -8.69 -13.35 -2.25
N LYS A 140 -8.59 -12.14 -2.79
CA LYS A 140 -9.73 -11.35 -3.22
C LYS A 140 -9.53 -10.90 -4.66
N ARG A 141 -10.56 -11.09 -5.48
CA ARG A 141 -10.62 -10.57 -6.86
C ARG A 141 -11.63 -9.44 -6.89
N PHE A 142 -11.27 -8.31 -7.49
CA PHE A 142 -12.15 -7.15 -7.59
C PHE A 142 -11.83 -6.31 -8.84
N ILE A 143 -12.77 -5.45 -9.23
CA ILE A 143 -12.64 -4.47 -10.30
C ILE A 143 -12.62 -3.09 -9.66
N LEU A 144 -11.80 -2.21 -10.19
CA LEU A 144 -11.81 -0.78 -9.86
C LEU A 144 -12.66 -0.06 -10.93
N ASN A 145 -13.81 0.42 -10.54
CA ASN A 145 -14.68 1.24 -11.38
C ASN A 145 -14.19 2.69 -11.42
#